data_5a2f76d6e6fc5a0f8996b0cdf31fa1b5
#
_entry.id   5a2f76d6e6fc5a0f8996b0cdf31fa1b5
#
_cell.length_a   1.000
_cell.length_b   1.000
_cell.length_c   1.000
_cell.angle_alpha   90.00
_cell.angle_beta   90.00
_cell.angle_gamma   90.00
#
_symmetry.space_group_name_H-M   'P 1'
#
loop_
_entity.id
_entity.type
_entity.pdbx_description
1 polymer ?
#
loop_
_entity_poly.entity_id
_entity_poly.type
_entity_poly.pdbx_seq_one_letter_code
_entity_poly.pdbx_strand_id
1 'polypeptide(L)' 'MCVGKKIKSYLESNGITQTFVANRTGIPVQKLNLSLNGNRRLDFDEYELICGALSVGTDKFLEPKIPEQKGV' A
#
# COMPACT_ATOMS: atom_id res chain seq x y z
N MET A 1 -1.49 11.66 3.21
CA MET A 1 -2.19 10.36 3.09
C MET A 1 -1.18 9.24 3.26
N CYS A 2 -1.48 8.22 4.05
CA CYS A 2 -0.56 7.11 4.23
C CYS A 2 -0.60 6.19 3.00
N VAL A 3 0.45 5.37 2.84
CA VAL A 3 0.57 4.52 1.67
C VAL A 3 -0.57 3.52 1.56
N GLY A 4 -1.06 3.02 2.70
CA GLY A 4 -2.19 2.09 2.69
C GLY A 4 -3.43 2.69 2.06
N LYS A 5 -3.73 3.94 2.39
CA LYS A 5 -4.90 4.62 1.82
C LYS A 5 -4.72 4.91 0.33
N LYS A 6 -3.50 5.17 -0.10
CA LYS A 6 -3.21 5.34 -1.53
C LYS A 6 -3.48 4.05 -2.30
N ILE A 7 -3.06 2.93 -1.73
CA ILE A 7 -3.32 1.62 -2.32
C ILE A 7 -4.82 1.36 -2.36
N LYS A 8 -5.53 1.66 -1.28
CA LYS A 8 -6.98 1.48 -1.23
C LYS A 8 -7.67 2.26 -2.34
N SER A 9 -7.29 3.51 -2.53
CA SER A 9 -7.86 4.34 -3.61
C SER A 9 -7.59 3.74 -4.98
N TYR A 10 -6.41 3.21 -5.18
CA TYR A 10 -6.04 2.55 -6.43
C TYR A 10 -6.93 1.33 -6.69
N LEU A 11 -7.11 0.51 -5.66
CA LEU A 11 -7.95 -0.68 -5.79
C LEU A 11 -9.39 -0.29 -6.15
N GLU A 12 -9.94 0.68 -5.45
CA GLU A 12 -11.30 1.15 -5.71
C GLU A 12 -11.45 1.70 -7.11
N SER A 13 -10.49 2.49 -7.55
CA SER A 13 -10.52 3.10 -8.89
C SER A 13 -10.42 2.05 -10.00
N ASN A 14 -9.82 0.91 -9.73
CA ASN A 14 -9.60 -0.12 -10.73
C ASN A 14 -10.50 -1.35 -10.54
N GLY A 15 -11.45 -1.28 -9.61
CA GLY A 15 -12.36 -2.39 -9.39
C GLY A 15 -11.71 -3.65 -8.85
N ILE A 16 -10.60 -3.51 -8.12
CA ILE A 16 -9.86 -4.63 -7.55
C ILE A 16 -10.26 -4.81 -6.10
N THR A 17 -10.59 -6.03 -5.70
CA THR A 17 -11.01 -6.31 -4.33
C THR A 17 -9.82 -6.57 -3.43
N GLN A 18 -10.01 -6.32 -2.13
CA GLN A 18 -8.98 -6.66 -1.14
C GLN A 18 -8.77 -8.17 -1.07
N THR A 19 -9.83 -8.96 -1.26
CA THR A 19 -9.73 -10.41 -1.28
C THR A 19 -8.78 -10.88 -2.37
N PHE A 20 -8.87 -10.30 -3.55
CA PHE A 20 -7.96 -10.61 -4.66
C PHE A 20 -6.50 -10.36 -4.25
N VAL A 21 -6.25 -9.21 -3.66
CA VAL A 21 -4.88 -8.86 -3.23
C VAL A 21 -4.42 -9.77 -2.10
N ALA A 22 -5.29 -10.06 -1.14
CA ALA A 22 -4.95 -10.98 -0.05
C ALA A 22 -4.57 -12.36 -0.57
N ASN A 23 -5.34 -12.89 -1.52
CA ASN A 23 -5.06 -14.20 -2.10
C ASN A 23 -3.73 -14.22 -2.84
N ARG A 24 -3.40 -13.14 -3.53
CA ARG A 24 -2.16 -13.06 -4.30
C ARG A 24 -0.93 -12.86 -3.42
N THR A 25 -1.07 -12.15 -2.31
CA THR A 25 0.07 -11.82 -1.46
C THR A 25 0.27 -12.77 -0.31
N GLY A 26 -0.77 -13.51 0.07
CA GLY A 26 -0.74 -14.34 1.28
C GLY A 26 -0.96 -13.54 2.55
N ILE A 27 -1.22 -12.24 2.45
CA ILE A 27 -1.52 -11.41 3.62
C ILE A 27 -2.99 -11.66 4.01
N PRO A 28 -3.26 -11.99 5.28
CA PRO A 28 -4.65 -12.17 5.71
C PRO A 28 -5.49 -10.92 5.42
N VAL A 29 -6.71 -11.11 4.95
CA VAL A 29 -7.54 -9.98 4.52
C VAL A 29 -7.82 -9.01 5.66
N GLN A 30 -7.91 -9.49 6.90
CA GLN A 30 -8.11 -8.63 8.05
C GLN A 30 -6.93 -7.68 8.26
N LYS A 31 -5.71 -8.20 8.13
CA LYS A 31 -4.50 -7.36 8.24
C LYS A 31 -4.43 -6.37 7.09
N LEU A 32 -4.74 -6.83 5.89
CA LEU A 32 -4.74 -5.97 4.72
C LEU A 32 -5.74 -4.83 4.89
N ASN A 33 -6.94 -5.16 5.35
CA ASN A 33 -7.97 -4.15 5.60
C ASN A 33 -7.52 -3.08 6.59
N LEU A 34 -6.91 -3.51 7.70
CA LEU A 34 -6.39 -2.57 8.69
C LEU A 34 -5.36 -1.63 8.09
N SER A 35 -4.45 -2.19 7.28
CA SER A 35 -3.39 -1.39 6.66
C SER A 35 -3.94 -0.40 5.64
N LEU A 36 -4.91 -0.84 4.85
CA LEU A 36 -5.49 0.01 3.81
C LEU A 36 -6.37 1.11 4.40
N ASN A 37 -6.87 0.92 5.61
CA ASN A 37 -7.64 1.95 6.31
C ASN A 37 -6.77 2.84 7.20
N GLY A 38 -5.45 2.63 7.19
CA GLY A 38 -4.53 3.45 7.95
C GLY A 38 -4.42 3.07 9.42
N ASN A 39 -4.98 1.92 9.81
CA ASN A 39 -4.98 1.46 11.20
C ASN A 39 -3.86 0.49 11.53
N ARG A 40 -3.03 0.18 10.56
CA ARG A 40 -1.89 -0.70 10.72
C ARG A 40 -0.84 -0.28 9.70
N ARG A 41 0.41 -0.26 10.11
CA ARG A 41 1.50 0.07 9.19
C ARG A 41 1.87 -1.15 8.34
N LEU A 42 2.00 -0.96 7.04
CA LEU A 42 2.54 -1.99 6.16
C LEU A 42 4.06 -2.04 6.36
N ASP A 43 4.61 -3.24 6.47
CA ASP A 43 6.05 -3.35 6.42
C ASP A 43 6.50 -3.39 4.95
N PHE A 44 7.82 -3.30 4.75
CA PHE A 44 8.36 -3.18 3.42
C PHE A 44 8.12 -4.43 2.57
N ASP A 45 8.25 -5.61 3.18
CA ASP A 45 8.00 -6.86 2.46
C ASP A 45 6.55 -6.97 2.02
N GLU A 46 5.62 -6.60 2.89
CA GLU A 46 4.20 -6.59 2.55
C GLU A 46 3.91 -5.63 1.41
N TYR A 47 4.53 -4.48 1.44
CA TYR A 47 4.37 -3.49 0.39
C TYR A 47 4.86 -4.03 -0.96
N GLU A 48 6.02 -4.67 -0.96
CA GLU A 48 6.56 -5.27 -2.19
C GLU A 48 5.63 -6.33 -2.74
N LEU A 49 5.08 -7.18 -1.86
CA LEU A 49 4.13 -8.22 -2.27
C LEU A 49 2.88 -7.61 -2.90
N ILE A 50 2.36 -6.55 -2.33
CA ILE A 50 1.18 -5.88 -2.86
C ILE A 50 1.48 -5.30 -4.24
N CYS A 51 2.60 -4.63 -4.40
CA CYS A 51 2.98 -4.07 -5.69
C CYS A 51 3.15 -5.17 -6.73
N GLY A 52 3.75 -6.29 -6.34
CA GLY A 52 3.89 -7.43 -7.24
C GLY A 52 2.55 -8.01 -7.66
N ALA A 53 1.61 -8.11 -6.70
CA ALA A 53 0.27 -8.61 -6.98
C ALA A 53 -0.50 -7.72 -7.95
N LEU A 54 -0.24 -6.41 -7.90
CA LEU A 54 -0.89 -5.44 -8.76
C LEU A 54 -0.11 -5.19 -10.05
N SER A 55 1.06 -5.79 -10.19
CA SER A 55 1.94 -5.61 -11.35
C SER A 55 2.33 -4.15 -11.54
N VAL A 56 2.63 -3.46 -10.45
CA VAL A 56 3.10 -2.08 -10.47
C VAL A 56 4.46 -1.99 -9.80
N GLY A 57 5.20 -0.95 -10.12
CA GLY A 57 6.49 -0.71 -9.49
C GLY A 57 6.32 -0.25 -8.05
N THR A 58 7.36 -0.46 -7.23
CA THR A 58 7.32 -0.09 -5.82
C THR A 58 7.30 1.42 -5.61
N ASP A 59 7.54 2.20 -6.65
CA ASP A 59 7.44 3.66 -6.58
C ASP A 59 6.02 4.18 -6.85
N LYS A 60 5.09 3.28 -7.22
CA LYS A 60 3.74 3.68 -7.62
C LYS A 60 3.02 4.50 -6.55
N PHE A 61 3.14 4.10 -5.29
CA PHE A 61 2.40 4.70 -4.19
C PHE A 61 3.28 5.51 -3.25
N LEU A 62 4.56 5.58 -3.53
CA LEU A 62 5.50 6.29 -2.67
C LEU A 62 5.88 7.61 -3.30
N GLU A 63 6.01 8.62 -2.46
CA GLU A 63 6.51 9.92 -2.88
C GLU A 63 7.74 10.22 -2.04
N PRO A 64 8.83 10.69 -2.66
CA PRO A 64 10.00 11.07 -1.88
C PRO A 64 9.64 12.19 -0.90
N LYS A 65 10.01 11.98 0.34
CA LYS A 65 9.84 13.01 1.35
C LYS A 65 11.14 13.76 1.48
N ILE A 66 11.10 15.04 1.22
CA ILE A 66 12.30 15.87 1.32
C ILE A 66 12.37 16.36 2.75
N PRO A 67 13.45 16.02 3.49
CA PRO A 67 13.58 16.51 4.86
C PRO A 67 13.56 18.03 4.89
N GLU A 68 12.93 18.57 5.90
CA GLU A 68 12.89 20.02 6.06
C GLU A 68 14.29 20.54 6.33
N GLN A 69 14.68 21.57 5.59
CA GLN A 69 16.04 22.12 5.62
C GLN A 69 16.15 23.25 6.63
N LYS A 70 15.84 22.99 7.88
CA LYS A 70 15.86 24.02 8.89
C LYS A 70 17.27 24.53 9.13
N GLY A 71 17.44 25.83 9.07
CA GLY A 71 18.70 26.46 9.36
C GLY A 71 19.75 26.29 8.28
N VAL A 72 19.35 25.82 7.15
CA VAL A 72 20.25 25.71 6.02
C VAL A 72 20.23 26.97 5.22
#